data_f180f6635e51b509b8e06b8c34da4e28
#
_entry.id   f180f6635e51b509b8e06b8c34da4e28
#
_cell.length_a   1.000
_cell.length_b   1.000
_cell.length_c   1.000
_cell.angle_alpha   90.00
_cell.angle_beta   90.00
_cell.angle_gamma   90.00
#
_symmetry.space_group_name_H-M   'P 1'
#
loop_
_entity.id
_entity.type
_entity.pdbx_description
1 polymer ?
#
loop_
_entity_poly.entity_id
_entity_poly.type
_entity_poly.pdbx_seq_one_letter_code
_entity_poly.pdbx_strand_id
1 'polypeptide(L)'
;MEDHCKAIDLVVRQGVEGEVYNVGGHNEKTNLEIVKLTIATIHRLLEENPGYRKVLKKQEKGADGEIAIDWINESLISFVKDRLGHDQRYAIDPTKITDALGWYPETKFEVGIVKTIEWYLNNQSWVEEVTSGDYQKYYERMYK
;
A
#
# COMPACT_ATOMS: atom_id res chain seq x y z
N MET A 1 8.20 3.69 -0.45
CA MET A 1 8.50 5.00 -1.05
C MET A 1 9.91 5.48 -0.72
N GLU A 2 10.35 5.44 0.54
CA GLU A 2 11.68 5.93 0.96
C GLU A 2 12.83 5.30 0.15
N ASP A 3 12.86 3.98 0.01
CA ASP A 3 13.89 3.28 -0.77
C ASP A 3 13.88 3.69 -2.25
N HIS A 4 12.70 3.91 -2.82
CA HIS A 4 12.55 4.35 -4.20
C HIS A 4 13.08 5.78 -4.39
N CYS A 5 12.80 6.68 -3.45
CA CYS A 5 13.35 8.05 -3.46
C CYS A 5 14.87 8.06 -3.32
N LYS A 6 15.44 7.19 -2.46
CA LYS A 6 16.90 7.01 -2.35
C LYS A 6 17.51 6.52 -3.66
N ALA A 7 16.85 5.58 -4.35
CA ALA A 7 17.30 5.11 -5.65
C ALA A 7 17.34 6.24 -6.69
N ILE A 8 16.26 7.04 -6.76
CA ILE A 8 16.18 8.19 -7.70
C ILE A 8 17.29 9.20 -7.40
N ASP A 9 17.47 9.60 -6.14
CA ASP A 9 18.51 10.55 -5.74
C ASP A 9 19.92 10.04 -6.12
N LEU A 10 20.15 8.73 -5.89
CA LEU A 10 21.42 8.10 -6.23
C LEU A 10 21.68 8.09 -7.74
N VAL A 11 20.66 7.74 -8.54
CA VAL A 11 20.77 7.76 -10.01
C VAL A 11 21.04 9.17 -10.51
N VAL A 12 20.37 10.19 -9.98
CA VAL A 12 20.59 11.59 -10.37
C VAL A 12 22.03 12.04 -10.06
N ARG A 13 22.62 11.57 -8.96
CA ARG A 13 23.97 11.99 -8.55
C ARG A 13 25.11 11.19 -9.16
N GLN A 14 24.88 9.90 -9.42
CA GLN A 14 25.96 8.96 -9.75
C GLN A 14 25.63 8.07 -10.97
N GLY A 15 24.43 8.14 -11.51
CA GLY A 15 24.03 7.37 -12.68
C GLY A 15 24.81 7.81 -13.94
N VAL A 16 24.99 6.87 -14.85
CA VAL A 16 25.60 7.13 -16.16
C VAL A 16 24.53 7.69 -17.09
N GLU A 17 24.83 8.79 -17.77
CA GLU A 17 23.91 9.42 -18.72
C GLU A 17 23.51 8.46 -19.86
N GLY A 18 22.23 8.41 -20.16
CA GLY A 18 21.66 7.52 -21.17
C GLY A 18 21.39 6.09 -20.70
N GLU A 19 21.78 5.72 -19.47
CA GLU A 19 21.52 4.40 -18.91
C GLU A 19 20.16 4.31 -18.19
N VAL A 20 19.59 3.12 -18.21
CA VAL A 20 18.31 2.81 -17.53
C VAL A 20 18.59 1.89 -16.34
N TYR A 21 17.99 2.20 -15.21
CA TYR A 21 18.09 1.42 -13.98
C TYR A 21 16.71 0.96 -13.52
N ASN A 22 16.56 -0.34 -13.34
CA ASN A 22 15.38 -0.91 -12.69
C ASN A 22 15.50 -0.76 -11.17
N VAL A 23 14.40 -0.37 -10.53
CA VAL A 23 14.30 -0.24 -9.07
C VAL A 23 13.23 -1.16 -8.56
N GLY A 24 13.60 -2.19 -7.80
CA GLY A 24 12.70 -3.21 -7.29
C GLY A 24 13.12 -3.73 -5.92
N GLY A 25 12.18 -4.30 -5.17
CA GLY A 25 12.37 -4.65 -3.77
C GLY A 25 12.53 -6.13 -3.46
N HIS A 26 12.58 -7.02 -4.46
CA HIS A 26 12.55 -8.49 -4.26
C HIS A 26 11.40 -8.96 -3.36
N ASN A 27 10.27 -8.24 -3.37
CA ASN A 27 9.11 -8.45 -2.50
C ASN A 27 7.90 -8.89 -3.33
N GLU A 28 8.04 -10.00 -4.05
CA GLU A 28 6.95 -10.51 -4.85
C GLU A 28 5.89 -11.17 -3.95
N LYS A 29 4.68 -10.64 -4.00
CA LYS A 29 3.51 -11.17 -3.28
C LYS A 29 2.30 -11.19 -4.20
N THR A 30 1.45 -12.17 -4.01
CA THR A 30 0.16 -12.21 -4.69
C THR A 30 -0.78 -11.12 -4.16
N ASN A 31 -1.73 -10.67 -4.98
CA ASN A 31 -2.75 -9.70 -4.55
C ASN A 31 -3.49 -10.20 -3.29
N LEU A 32 -3.79 -11.50 -3.22
CA LEU A 32 -4.50 -12.09 -2.08
C LEU A 32 -3.66 -12.02 -0.80
N GLU A 33 -2.35 -12.31 -0.87
CA GLU A 33 -1.45 -12.16 0.29
C GLU A 33 -1.38 -10.71 0.78
N ILE A 34 -1.29 -9.75 -0.15
CA ILE A 34 -1.27 -8.32 0.19
C ILE A 34 -2.57 -7.91 0.87
N VAL A 35 -3.74 -8.32 0.33
CA VAL A 35 -5.05 -8.00 0.89
C VAL A 35 -5.19 -8.59 2.30
N LYS A 36 -4.86 -9.87 2.50
CA LYS A 36 -4.93 -10.52 3.81
C LYS A 36 -4.00 -9.84 4.82
N LEU A 37 -2.76 -9.56 4.45
CA LEU A 37 -1.82 -8.86 5.31
C LEU A 37 -2.31 -7.45 5.66
N THR A 38 -2.91 -6.73 4.71
CA THR A 38 -3.48 -5.41 4.94
C THR A 38 -4.62 -5.47 5.94
N ILE A 39 -5.58 -6.40 5.77
CA ILE A 39 -6.71 -6.58 6.68
C ILE A 39 -6.21 -6.90 8.10
N ALA A 40 -5.31 -7.87 8.23
CA ALA A 40 -4.75 -8.26 9.52
C ALA A 40 -3.98 -7.11 10.20
N THR A 41 -3.22 -6.32 9.42
CA THR A 41 -2.48 -5.17 9.94
C THR A 41 -3.42 -4.06 10.42
N ILE A 42 -4.47 -3.74 9.64
CA ILE A 42 -5.47 -2.75 10.04
C ILE A 42 -6.14 -3.19 11.34
N HIS A 43 -6.62 -4.44 11.40
CA HIS A 43 -7.29 -4.98 12.61
C HIS A 43 -6.38 -4.82 13.83
N ARG A 44 -5.13 -5.29 13.76
CA ARG A 44 -4.15 -5.16 14.84
C ARG A 44 -3.90 -3.71 15.26
N LEU A 45 -3.70 -2.78 14.31
CA LEU A 45 -3.45 -1.37 14.63
C LEU A 45 -4.65 -0.71 15.34
N LEU A 46 -5.87 -1.10 14.97
CA LEU A 46 -7.11 -0.63 15.62
C LEU A 46 -7.33 -1.24 16.99
N GLU A 47 -6.80 -2.44 17.25
CA GLU A 47 -6.76 -3.03 18.58
C GLU A 47 -5.74 -2.33 19.49
N GLU A 48 -4.51 -2.15 18.99
CA GLU A 48 -3.39 -1.53 19.72
C GLU A 48 -3.64 -0.05 20.01
N ASN A 49 -4.34 0.66 19.12
CA ASN A 49 -4.66 2.07 19.26
C ASN A 49 -6.16 2.37 18.95
N PRO A 50 -7.03 2.30 19.96
CA PRO A 50 -8.46 2.59 19.80
C PRO A 50 -8.76 3.99 19.24
N GLY A 51 -7.82 4.94 19.36
CA GLY A 51 -7.93 6.26 18.78
C GLY A 51 -8.08 6.25 17.24
N TYR A 52 -7.52 5.24 16.57
CA TYR A 52 -7.67 5.06 15.13
C TYR A 52 -9.08 4.62 14.70
N ARG A 53 -9.87 4.02 15.61
CA ARG A 53 -11.24 3.55 15.29
C ARG A 53 -12.17 4.70 14.88
N LYS A 54 -11.85 5.94 15.25
CA LYS A 54 -12.62 7.14 14.90
C LYS A 54 -12.70 7.40 13.40
N VAL A 55 -11.75 6.90 12.61
CA VAL A 55 -11.74 7.08 11.14
C VAL A 55 -12.65 6.10 10.42
N LEU A 56 -13.16 5.09 11.12
CA LEU A 56 -14.05 4.09 10.52
C LEU A 56 -15.41 4.71 10.22
N LYS A 57 -15.94 4.46 9.02
CA LYS A 57 -17.28 4.92 8.63
C LYS A 57 -18.38 4.19 9.42
N LYS A 58 -18.15 2.92 9.75
CA LYS A 58 -19.05 2.12 10.58
C LYS A 58 -18.73 2.39 12.05
N GLN A 59 -19.67 3.03 12.77
CA GLN A 59 -19.51 3.51 14.15
C GLN A 59 -20.34 2.68 15.17
N GLU A 60 -20.65 1.42 14.86
CA GLU A 60 -21.33 0.52 15.78
C GLU A 60 -20.43 0.22 16.98
N LYS A 61 -20.98 0.26 18.18
CA LYS A 61 -20.23 -0.02 19.41
C LYS A 61 -20.27 -1.51 19.74
N GLY A 62 -19.11 -2.04 20.11
CA GLY A 62 -18.95 -3.37 20.69
C GLY A 62 -19.43 -3.45 22.15
N ALA A 63 -19.31 -4.63 22.72
CA ALA A 63 -19.67 -4.88 24.13
C ALA A 63 -18.80 -4.12 25.12
N ASP A 64 -17.60 -3.72 24.73
CA ASP A 64 -16.64 -2.92 25.49
C ASP A 64 -16.93 -1.40 25.47
N GLY A 65 -17.94 -0.97 24.69
CA GLY A 65 -18.30 0.44 24.49
C GLY A 65 -17.45 1.18 23.43
N GLU A 66 -16.44 0.55 22.88
CA GLU A 66 -15.62 1.05 21.79
C GLU A 66 -16.25 0.76 20.42
N ILE A 67 -15.77 1.41 19.37
CA ILE A 67 -16.21 1.13 18.01
C ILE A 67 -15.78 -0.29 17.61
N ALA A 68 -16.76 -1.12 17.24
CA ALA A 68 -16.53 -2.52 16.87
C ALA A 68 -15.65 -2.66 15.62
N ILE A 69 -14.70 -3.59 15.66
CA ILE A 69 -13.76 -3.87 14.56
C ILE A 69 -13.81 -5.33 14.09
N ASP A 70 -14.63 -6.19 14.69
CA ASP A 70 -14.74 -7.62 14.36
C ASP A 70 -15.10 -7.88 12.89
N TRP A 71 -15.77 -6.93 12.26
CA TRP A 71 -16.11 -6.97 10.84
C TRP A 71 -14.92 -6.73 9.90
N ILE A 72 -13.77 -6.24 10.44
CA ILE A 72 -12.53 -6.04 9.66
C ILE A 72 -11.78 -7.37 9.65
N ASN A 73 -12.17 -8.25 8.77
CA ASN A 73 -11.64 -9.60 8.62
C ASN A 73 -11.71 -10.06 7.15
N GLU A 74 -11.32 -11.30 6.87
CA GLU A 74 -11.28 -11.84 5.51
C GLU A 74 -12.64 -11.89 4.79
N SER A 75 -13.78 -11.72 5.49
CA SER A 75 -15.10 -11.63 4.84
C SER A 75 -15.25 -10.39 3.96
N LEU A 76 -14.37 -9.41 4.10
CA LEU A 76 -14.29 -8.24 3.21
C LEU A 76 -13.72 -8.56 1.83
N ILE A 77 -13.11 -9.74 1.64
CA ILE A 77 -12.52 -10.14 0.36
C ILE A 77 -13.64 -10.50 -0.61
N SER A 78 -13.67 -9.80 -1.74
CA SER A 78 -14.58 -10.08 -2.84
C SER A 78 -13.79 -10.38 -4.11
N PHE A 79 -14.09 -11.55 -4.72
CA PHE A 79 -13.47 -11.94 -5.98
C PHE A 79 -14.26 -11.37 -7.14
N VAL A 80 -13.55 -10.73 -8.06
CA VAL A 80 -14.13 -10.15 -9.27
C VAL A 80 -13.51 -10.80 -10.51
N LYS A 81 -14.18 -10.68 -11.66
CA LYS A 81 -13.60 -11.13 -12.93
C LYS A 81 -12.38 -10.28 -13.26
N ASP A 82 -11.27 -10.93 -13.55
CA ASP A 82 -10.04 -10.25 -13.92
C ASP A 82 -10.16 -9.57 -15.29
N ARG A 83 -9.41 -8.50 -15.49
CA ARG A 83 -9.33 -7.80 -16.78
C ARG A 83 -8.56 -8.64 -17.79
N LEU A 84 -8.92 -8.54 -19.06
CA LEU A 84 -8.23 -9.22 -20.14
C LEU A 84 -6.77 -8.70 -20.28
N GLY A 85 -5.82 -9.62 -20.44
CA GLY A 85 -4.41 -9.27 -20.59
C GLY A 85 -3.72 -8.77 -19.32
N HIS A 86 -4.28 -9.07 -18.14
CA HIS A 86 -3.64 -8.71 -16.87
C HIS A 86 -2.41 -9.57 -16.62
N ASP A 87 -1.29 -8.93 -16.27
CA ASP A 87 -0.08 -9.63 -15.90
C ASP A 87 -0.28 -10.40 -14.58
N GLN A 88 0.09 -11.68 -14.60
CA GLN A 88 -0.04 -12.53 -13.40
C GLN A 88 1.05 -12.25 -12.36
N ARG A 89 2.18 -11.64 -12.77
CA ARG A 89 3.33 -11.39 -11.90
C ARG A 89 4.08 -10.14 -12.36
N TYR A 90 4.41 -9.30 -11.42
CA TYR A 90 5.35 -8.19 -11.59
C TYR A 90 6.64 -8.52 -10.85
N ALA A 91 7.69 -8.83 -11.61
CA ALA A 91 9.03 -9.07 -11.09
C ALA A 91 9.99 -8.07 -11.74
N ILE A 92 10.78 -7.41 -10.93
CA ILE A 92 11.77 -6.42 -11.37
C ILE A 92 13.14 -6.88 -10.88
N ASP A 93 14.10 -6.96 -11.80
CA ASP A 93 15.50 -7.25 -11.49
C ASP A 93 16.27 -5.93 -11.25
N PRO A 94 16.67 -5.62 -10.01
CA PRO A 94 17.45 -4.45 -9.67
C PRO A 94 18.97 -4.68 -9.70
N THR A 95 19.46 -5.80 -10.21
CA THR A 95 20.89 -6.17 -10.16
C THR A 95 21.78 -5.06 -10.70
N LYS A 96 21.41 -4.43 -11.84
CA LYS A 96 22.20 -3.38 -12.44
C LYS A 96 22.42 -2.17 -11.53
N ILE A 97 21.37 -1.68 -10.85
CA ILE A 97 21.52 -0.53 -9.93
C ILE A 97 22.33 -0.92 -8.70
N THR A 98 22.17 -2.15 -8.22
CA THR A 98 22.96 -2.68 -7.10
C THR A 98 24.45 -2.74 -7.46
N ASP A 99 24.80 -3.35 -8.58
CA ASP A 99 26.18 -3.54 -8.99
C ASP A 99 26.87 -2.23 -9.37
N ALA A 100 26.16 -1.34 -10.07
CA ALA A 100 26.74 -0.10 -10.58
C ALA A 100 26.79 1.02 -9.51
N LEU A 101 25.77 1.12 -8.67
CA LEU A 101 25.59 2.25 -7.76
C LEU A 101 25.53 1.86 -6.28
N GLY A 102 25.61 0.57 -5.95
CA GLY A 102 25.54 0.06 -4.57
C GLY A 102 24.18 0.21 -3.88
N TRP A 103 23.12 0.50 -4.64
CA TRP A 103 21.79 0.62 -4.06
C TRP A 103 21.15 -0.75 -3.82
N TYR A 104 20.46 -0.90 -2.71
CA TYR A 104 19.58 -2.04 -2.41
C TYR A 104 18.38 -1.58 -1.56
N PRO A 105 17.25 -2.29 -1.62
CA PRO A 105 16.07 -1.97 -0.82
C PRO A 105 16.30 -2.35 0.64
N GLU A 106 16.11 -1.40 1.55
CA GLU A 106 16.30 -1.60 3.00
C GLU A 106 15.01 -2.00 3.71
N THR A 107 13.85 -1.60 3.15
CA THR A 107 12.54 -1.77 3.78
C THR A 107 11.89 -3.07 3.31
N LYS A 108 11.71 -4.03 4.21
CA LYS A 108 10.89 -5.23 3.95
C LYS A 108 9.43 -4.84 3.77
N PHE A 109 8.69 -5.59 2.95
CA PHE A 109 7.28 -5.31 2.64
C PHE A 109 6.42 -5.25 3.91
N GLU A 110 6.60 -6.19 4.83
CA GLU A 110 5.85 -6.29 6.08
C GLU A 110 6.01 -5.04 6.97
N VAL A 111 7.19 -4.43 6.96
CA VAL A 111 7.46 -3.18 7.68
C VAL A 111 6.89 -1.98 6.92
N GLY A 112 7.06 -1.97 5.61
CA GLY A 112 6.60 -0.87 4.75
C GLY A 112 5.08 -0.73 4.72
N ILE A 113 4.35 -1.85 4.69
CA ILE A 113 2.87 -1.84 4.68
C ILE A 113 2.29 -1.28 5.99
N VAL A 114 2.89 -1.61 7.14
CA VAL A 114 2.47 -1.06 8.44
C VAL A 114 2.62 0.47 8.43
N LYS A 115 3.80 0.99 8.08
CA LYS A 115 4.04 2.44 7.98
C LYS A 115 3.05 3.13 7.02
N THR A 116 2.73 2.49 5.91
CA THR A 116 1.78 3.01 4.93
C THR A 116 0.37 3.10 5.52
N ILE A 117 -0.09 2.04 6.18
CA ILE A 117 -1.42 2.01 6.81
C ILE A 117 -1.50 3.05 7.93
N GLU A 118 -0.50 3.13 8.81
CA GLU A 118 -0.44 4.14 9.86
C GLU A 118 -0.48 5.57 9.29
N TRP A 119 0.21 5.79 8.17
CA TRP A 119 0.15 7.10 7.51
C TRP A 119 -1.27 7.45 7.07
N TYR A 120 -1.99 6.51 6.42
CA TYR A 120 -3.39 6.73 6.05
C TYR A 120 -4.29 6.97 7.26
N LEU A 121 -4.11 6.20 8.35
CA LEU A 121 -4.89 6.40 9.58
C LEU A 121 -4.67 7.78 10.21
N ASN A 122 -3.48 8.33 10.08
CA ASN A 122 -3.11 9.63 10.65
C ASN A 122 -3.38 10.84 9.73
N ASN A 123 -3.67 10.63 8.44
CA ASN A 123 -3.82 11.70 7.46
C ASN A 123 -5.21 11.71 6.80
N GLN A 124 -6.27 11.66 7.61
CA GLN A 124 -7.64 11.58 7.13
C GLN A 124 -8.09 12.78 6.30
N SER A 125 -7.66 13.99 6.64
CA SER A 125 -7.97 15.19 5.85
C SER A 125 -7.48 15.08 4.40
N TRP A 126 -6.29 14.53 4.22
CA TRP A 126 -5.75 14.26 2.87
C TRP A 126 -6.57 13.19 2.15
N VAL A 127 -6.95 12.11 2.86
CA VAL A 127 -7.79 11.04 2.30
C VAL A 127 -9.13 11.59 1.84
N GLU A 128 -9.78 12.42 2.66
CA GLU A 128 -11.05 13.08 2.34
C GLU A 128 -10.92 14.00 1.13
N GLU A 129 -9.88 14.83 1.07
CA GLU A 129 -9.63 15.73 -0.05
C GLU A 129 -9.48 14.96 -1.37
N VAL A 130 -8.66 13.90 -1.40
CA VAL A 130 -8.42 13.09 -2.60
C VAL A 130 -9.65 12.27 -3.02
N THR A 131 -10.47 11.81 -2.06
CA THR A 131 -11.63 10.94 -2.34
C THR A 131 -12.94 11.69 -2.55
N SER A 132 -13.05 12.95 -2.12
CA SER A 132 -14.31 13.73 -2.12
C SER A 132 -14.70 14.34 -3.47
N GLY A 133 -13.81 14.35 -4.45
CA GLY A 133 -13.99 15.16 -5.65
C GLY A 133 -14.15 14.42 -6.97
N ASP A 134 -13.43 14.87 -8.00
CA ASP A 134 -13.54 14.40 -9.37
C ASP A 134 -13.08 12.95 -9.59
N TYR A 135 -12.40 12.34 -8.62
CA TYR A 135 -11.97 10.94 -8.69
C TYR A 135 -13.16 9.97 -8.81
N GLN A 136 -14.24 10.21 -8.07
CA GLN A 136 -15.44 9.35 -8.16
C GLN A 136 -16.10 9.47 -9.55
N LYS A 137 -16.17 10.66 -10.11
CA LYS A 137 -16.68 10.90 -11.47
C LYS A 137 -15.78 10.26 -12.53
N TYR A 138 -14.45 10.29 -12.32
CA TYR A 138 -13.50 9.63 -13.21
C TYR A 138 -13.66 8.10 -13.16
N TYR A 139 -13.78 7.52 -11.96
CA TYR A 139 -13.99 6.09 -11.78
C TYR A 139 -15.29 5.59 -12.43
N GLU A 140 -16.38 6.34 -12.30
CA GLU A 140 -17.65 6.02 -12.94
C GLU A 140 -17.59 6.04 -14.47
N ARG A 141 -16.77 6.91 -15.06
CA ARG A 141 -16.57 6.97 -16.52
C ARG A 141 -15.73 5.82 -17.07
N MET A 142 -14.80 5.32 -16.28
CA MET A 142 -13.84 4.30 -16.73
C MET A 142 -14.36 2.87 -16.55
N TYR A 143 -15.27 2.64 -15.60
CA TYR A 143 -15.69 1.28 -15.19
C TYR A 143 -17.20 1.02 -15.29
N LYS A 144 -17.97 1.95 -15.83
CA LYS A 144 -19.33 1.75 -16.35
C LYS A 144 -19.29 1.66 -17.86
#